data_c0331f072a83c7cb390dbadfddb0e6e6
#
_entry.id   c0331f072a83c7cb390dbadfddb0e6e6
#
_cell.length_a   1.000
_cell.length_b   1.000
_cell.length_c   1.000
_cell.angle_alpha   90.00
_cell.angle_beta   90.00
_cell.angle_gamma   90.00
#
_symmetry.space_group_name_H-M   'P 1'
#
loop_
_entity.id
_entity.type
_entity.pdbx_description
1 polymer ?
#
loop_
_entity_poly.entity_id
_entity_poly.type
_entity_poly.pdbx_seq_one_letter_code
_entity_poly.pdbx_strand_id
1 'polypeptide(L)'
;MAAHLRALELAVTILRPMAFMEPMTERKFFPPASTWHLMPKLMGATRPVGWLTVEDLAVIAAKAFGDPARFIGRDLPLTSDVQSIDACRAIWREVTSTPPRRFPMPRWLFEWFVGTDETTMWRWLRANEIDLDTAPTLAIHPEALTVREWLRRKKATGVPRRPGRTSA
;
A
#
# COMPACT_ATOMS: atom_id res chain seq x y z
N MET A 1 -11.07 9.65 -15.84
CA MET A 1 -11.34 10.68 -14.80
C MET A 1 -10.35 11.84 -14.85
N ALA A 2 -9.03 11.65 -14.73
CA ALA A 2 -8.04 12.74 -14.75
C ALA A 2 -8.11 13.65 -15.99
N ALA A 3 -8.25 13.07 -17.20
CA ALA A 3 -8.41 13.83 -18.43
C ALA A 3 -9.68 14.71 -18.45
N HIS A 4 -10.77 14.19 -17.89
CA HIS A 4 -12.03 14.93 -17.79
C HIS A 4 -11.90 16.13 -16.83
N LEU A 5 -11.25 15.95 -15.69
CA LEU A 5 -10.99 17.05 -14.73
C LEU A 5 -10.12 18.15 -15.33
N ARG A 6 -9.12 17.78 -16.13
CA ARG A 6 -8.28 18.76 -16.85
C ARG A 6 -9.05 19.53 -17.93
N ALA A 7 -9.99 18.87 -18.61
CA ALA A 7 -10.83 19.50 -19.64
C ALA A 7 -11.83 20.53 -19.06
N LEU A 8 -12.09 20.51 -17.76
CA LEU A 8 -12.96 21.46 -17.08
C LEU A 8 -12.23 22.75 -16.62
N GLU A 9 -10.93 22.91 -16.96
CA GLU A 9 -10.08 24.04 -16.55
C GLU A 9 -10.08 24.33 -15.04
N LEU A 10 -10.35 23.30 -14.25
CA LEU A 10 -10.36 23.42 -12.79
C LEU A 10 -8.91 23.46 -12.23
N ALA A 11 -8.74 24.22 -11.17
CA ALA A 11 -7.49 24.29 -10.42
C ALA A 11 -7.30 23.00 -9.58
N VAL A 12 -6.92 21.89 -10.24
CA VAL A 12 -6.83 20.56 -9.61
C VAL A 12 -5.39 20.10 -9.46
N THR A 13 -5.14 19.37 -8.37
CA THR A 13 -3.95 18.54 -8.16
C THR A 13 -4.41 17.08 -8.10
N ILE A 14 -3.75 16.20 -8.82
CA ILE A 14 -4.08 14.77 -8.84
C ILE A 14 -3.00 14.04 -8.05
N LEU A 15 -3.37 13.41 -6.95
CA LEU A 15 -2.51 12.54 -6.16
C LEU A 15 -2.84 11.08 -6.50
N ARG A 16 -1.84 10.30 -6.91
CA ARG A 16 -1.99 8.89 -7.29
C ARG A 16 -1.18 7.97 -6.39
N PRO A 17 -1.67 7.65 -5.19
CA PRO A 17 -1.03 6.62 -4.37
C PRO A 17 -1.14 5.26 -5.07
N MET A 18 -0.05 4.47 -5.00
CA MET A 18 -0.01 3.14 -5.61
C MET A 18 -0.69 2.10 -4.72
N ALA A 19 0.00 1.63 -3.70
CA ALA A 19 -0.56 0.69 -2.73
C ALA A 19 -0.32 1.20 -1.31
N PHE A 20 -1.31 1.00 -0.45
CA PHE A 20 -1.17 1.36 0.96
C PHE A 20 -0.54 0.24 1.79
N MET A 21 0.21 0.60 2.82
CA MET A 21 0.82 -0.34 3.76
C MET A 21 -0.19 -0.91 4.76
N GLU A 22 -1.25 -0.17 5.08
CA GLU A 22 -2.27 -0.51 6.07
C GLU A 22 -2.94 -1.88 5.83
N PRO A 23 -3.25 -2.30 4.59
CA PRO A 23 -3.75 -3.64 4.29
C PRO A 23 -2.86 -4.79 4.74
N MET A 24 -1.59 -4.54 5.11
CA MET A 24 -0.71 -5.58 5.66
C MET A 24 -1.05 -5.95 7.12
N THR A 25 -1.64 -5.04 7.89
CA THR A 25 -1.84 -5.19 9.34
C THR A 25 -3.28 -5.06 9.79
N GLU A 26 -4.09 -4.25 9.14
CA GLU A 26 -5.43 -3.94 9.60
C GLU A 26 -6.44 -5.05 9.29
N ARG A 27 -7.12 -5.54 10.33
CA ARG A 27 -8.04 -6.70 10.26
C ARG A 27 -9.18 -6.52 9.26
N LYS A 28 -9.67 -5.28 9.07
CA LYS A 28 -10.76 -4.97 8.12
C LYS A 28 -10.44 -5.36 6.67
N PHE A 29 -9.15 -5.42 6.31
CA PHE A 29 -8.70 -5.83 4.97
C PHE A 29 -8.41 -7.34 4.83
N PHE A 30 -8.68 -8.13 5.87
CA PHE A 30 -8.39 -9.57 5.87
C PHE A 30 -6.97 -9.93 5.39
N PRO A 31 -5.88 -9.32 5.95
CA PRO A 31 -4.51 -9.48 5.45
C PRO A 31 -4.09 -10.93 5.18
N PRO A 32 -4.44 -11.93 6.02
CA PRO A 32 -4.05 -13.31 5.77
C PRO A 32 -4.56 -13.88 4.44
N ALA A 33 -5.74 -13.46 3.99
CA ALA A 33 -6.33 -13.90 2.73
C ALA A 33 -6.00 -12.93 1.57
N SER A 34 -6.13 -11.64 1.76
CA SER A 34 -5.89 -10.62 0.73
C SER A 34 -4.39 -10.45 0.45
N THR A 35 -3.71 -9.65 1.25
CA THR A 35 -2.32 -9.21 1.04
C THR A 35 -1.33 -10.38 1.07
N TRP A 36 -1.50 -11.32 2.01
CA TRP A 36 -0.51 -12.39 2.20
C TRP A 36 -0.78 -13.67 1.41
N HIS A 37 -1.98 -13.83 0.84
CA HIS A 37 -2.31 -15.03 0.07
C HIS A 37 -2.73 -14.76 -1.37
N LEU A 38 -3.79 -13.98 -1.62
CA LEU A 38 -4.34 -13.79 -2.97
C LEU A 38 -3.55 -12.78 -3.81
N MET A 39 -3.18 -11.65 -3.25
CA MET A 39 -2.41 -10.61 -3.95
C MET A 39 -1.14 -11.18 -4.61
N PRO A 40 -0.24 -11.91 -3.91
CA PRO A 40 0.95 -12.47 -4.55
C PRO A 40 0.65 -13.56 -5.59
N LYS A 41 -0.46 -14.26 -5.48
CA LYS A 41 -0.89 -15.23 -6.50
C LYS A 41 -1.38 -14.55 -7.78
N LEU A 42 -2.12 -13.47 -7.65
CA LEU A 42 -2.76 -12.80 -8.78
C LEU A 42 -1.82 -11.78 -9.44
N MET A 43 -1.04 -11.05 -8.65
CA MET A 43 -0.14 -10.02 -9.15
C MET A 43 1.28 -10.54 -9.44
N GLY A 44 1.74 -11.55 -8.70
CA GLY A 44 3.12 -12.05 -8.70
C GLY A 44 3.82 -11.70 -7.39
N ALA A 45 4.41 -12.71 -6.74
CA ALA A 45 5.02 -12.54 -5.41
C ALA A 45 6.31 -11.71 -5.43
N THR A 46 7.05 -11.78 -6.53
CA THR A 46 8.34 -11.09 -6.74
C THR A 46 8.21 -9.76 -7.47
N ARG A 47 7.01 -9.44 -7.98
CA ARG A 47 6.78 -8.18 -8.69
C ARG A 47 6.93 -6.99 -7.75
N PRO A 48 7.69 -5.94 -8.14
CA PRO A 48 7.79 -4.72 -7.35
C PRO A 48 6.44 -4.00 -7.28
N VAL A 49 6.16 -3.44 -6.11
CA VAL A 49 4.96 -2.67 -5.77
C VAL A 49 5.42 -1.38 -5.12
N GLY A 50 4.83 -0.27 -5.52
CA GLY A 50 5.03 1.02 -4.85
C GLY A 50 4.15 1.10 -3.59
N TRP A 51 4.75 1.38 -2.46
CA TRP A 51 4.08 1.48 -1.17
C TRP A 51 4.05 2.91 -0.66
N LEU A 52 2.98 3.26 0.04
CA LEU A 52 2.81 4.54 0.73
C LEU A 52 1.95 4.31 1.97
N THR A 53 2.13 5.11 3.03
CA THR A 53 1.18 5.10 4.15
C THR A 53 0.04 6.08 3.92
N VAL A 54 -1.11 5.84 4.53
CA VAL A 54 -2.22 6.80 4.54
C VAL A 54 -1.81 8.10 5.26
N GLU A 55 -0.95 8.00 6.27
CA GLU A 55 -0.41 9.16 7.01
C GLU A 55 0.45 10.04 6.09
N ASP A 56 1.37 9.44 5.32
CA ASP A 56 2.22 10.17 4.38
C ASP A 56 1.38 10.83 3.26
N LEU A 57 0.36 10.13 2.75
CA LEU A 57 -0.59 10.71 1.81
C LEU A 57 -1.28 11.94 2.39
N ALA A 58 -1.72 11.88 3.66
CA ALA A 58 -2.38 13.01 4.32
C ALA A 58 -1.43 14.21 4.48
N VAL A 59 -0.15 13.97 4.82
CA VAL A 59 0.87 15.03 4.88
C VAL A 59 1.09 15.67 3.52
N ILE A 60 1.21 14.86 2.46
CA ILE A 60 1.39 15.37 1.08
C ILE A 60 0.16 16.17 0.63
N ALA A 61 -1.04 15.68 0.93
CA ALA A 61 -2.29 16.39 0.61
C ALA A 61 -2.37 17.74 1.36
N ALA A 62 -2.01 17.77 2.65
CA ALA A 62 -1.96 19.01 3.42
C ALA A 62 -0.98 20.02 2.83
N LYS A 63 0.22 19.57 2.39
CA LYS A 63 1.18 20.42 1.69
C LYS A 63 0.64 20.95 0.36
N ALA A 64 -0.09 20.11 -0.40
CA ALA A 64 -0.69 20.53 -1.66
C ALA A 64 -1.79 21.59 -1.46
N PHE A 65 -2.57 21.50 -0.39
CA PHE A 65 -3.53 22.55 -0.02
C PHE A 65 -2.87 23.82 0.52
N GLY A 66 -1.73 23.68 1.23
CA GLY A 66 -1.00 24.80 1.81
C GLY A 66 -0.22 25.64 0.79
N ASP A 67 0.11 25.07 -0.37
CA ASP A 67 0.87 25.75 -1.45
C ASP A 67 0.23 25.46 -2.83
N PRO A 68 -0.95 26.02 -3.09
CA PRO A 68 -1.65 25.79 -4.36
C PRO A 68 -0.84 26.20 -5.59
N ALA A 69 -0.03 27.25 -5.49
CA ALA A 69 0.79 27.73 -6.60
C ALA A 69 1.81 26.69 -7.09
N ARG A 70 2.32 25.88 -6.18
CA ARG A 70 3.27 24.80 -6.48
C ARG A 70 2.59 23.55 -7.03
N PHE A 71 1.36 23.26 -6.65
CA PHE A 71 0.73 21.96 -6.85
C PHE A 71 -0.41 21.95 -7.87
N ILE A 72 -1.11 23.05 -8.12
CA ILE A 72 -2.17 23.12 -9.13
C ILE A 72 -1.63 22.70 -10.50
N GLY A 73 -2.42 21.91 -11.22
CA GLY A 73 -2.09 21.38 -12.53
C GLY A 73 -1.17 20.15 -12.51
N ARG A 74 -0.66 19.76 -11.34
CA ARG A 74 0.25 18.61 -11.23
C ARG A 74 -0.52 17.29 -11.09
N ASP A 75 0.12 16.25 -11.61
CA ASP A 75 -0.30 14.85 -11.52
C ASP A 75 0.87 14.08 -10.91
N LEU A 76 0.68 13.63 -9.67
CA LEU A 76 1.75 13.15 -8.83
C LEU A 76 1.56 11.65 -8.52
N PRO A 77 2.32 10.76 -9.13
CA PRO A 77 2.44 9.39 -8.65
C PRO A 77 3.14 9.42 -7.29
N LEU A 78 2.58 8.70 -6.30
CA LEU A 78 3.06 8.73 -4.93
C LEU A 78 3.46 7.34 -4.48
N THR A 79 4.77 7.19 -4.23
CA THR A 79 5.41 5.95 -3.76
C THR A 79 6.57 6.32 -2.86
N SER A 80 6.57 5.86 -1.60
CA SER A 80 7.67 6.11 -0.66
C SER A 80 8.69 4.96 -0.59
N ASP A 81 8.27 3.75 -0.94
CA ASP A 81 9.13 2.55 -0.95
C ASP A 81 8.69 1.59 -2.06
N VAL A 82 9.64 0.85 -2.64
CA VAL A 82 9.38 -0.14 -3.68
C VAL A 82 9.82 -1.52 -3.19
N GLN A 83 8.85 -2.38 -2.89
CA GLN A 83 9.09 -3.72 -2.37
C GLN A 83 8.14 -4.73 -3.01
N SER A 84 8.63 -5.93 -3.31
CA SER A 84 7.74 -7.05 -3.66
C SER A 84 7.04 -7.62 -2.42
N ILE A 85 5.97 -8.40 -2.62
CA ILE A 85 5.30 -9.07 -1.49
C ILE A 85 6.24 -10.04 -0.76
N ASP A 86 7.15 -10.69 -1.48
CA ASP A 86 8.14 -11.57 -0.84
C ASP A 86 9.18 -10.78 -0.05
N ALA A 87 9.60 -9.62 -0.52
CA ALA A 87 10.43 -8.69 0.25
C ALA A 87 9.69 -8.18 1.50
N CYS A 88 8.40 -7.80 1.37
CA CYS A 88 7.57 -7.41 2.51
C CYS A 88 7.44 -8.55 3.55
N ARG A 89 7.34 -9.81 3.11
CA ARG A 89 7.33 -10.98 4.02
C ARG A 89 8.66 -11.15 4.75
N ALA A 90 9.79 -10.90 4.07
CA ALA A 90 11.12 -10.95 4.69
C ALA A 90 11.27 -9.84 5.74
N ILE A 91 10.90 -8.60 5.40
CA ILE A 91 10.89 -7.46 6.32
C ILE A 91 9.96 -7.75 7.51
N TRP A 92 8.77 -8.32 7.28
CA TRP A 92 7.85 -8.70 8.34
C TRP A 92 8.49 -9.68 9.33
N ARG A 93 9.15 -10.77 8.83
CA ARG A 93 9.84 -11.75 9.69
C ARG A 93 10.96 -11.10 10.48
N GLU A 94 11.76 -10.25 9.86
CA GLU A 94 12.85 -9.53 10.53
C GLU A 94 12.31 -8.66 11.68
N VAL A 95 11.27 -7.88 11.42
CA VAL A 95 10.72 -6.95 12.40
C VAL A 95 9.94 -7.66 13.51
N THR A 96 9.12 -8.67 13.16
CA THR A 96 8.20 -9.30 14.13
C THR A 96 8.70 -10.64 14.68
N SER A 97 9.80 -11.19 14.14
CA SER A 97 10.35 -12.53 14.44
C SER A 97 9.39 -13.68 14.12
N THR A 98 8.31 -13.43 13.37
CA THR A 98 7.33 -14.43 12.95
C THR A 98 6.89 -14.16 11.51
N PRO A 99 6.57 -15.20 10.70
CA PRO A 99 6.03 -14.96 9.37
C PRO A 99 4.62 -14.35 9.44
N PRO A 100 4.21 -13.55 8.45
CA PRO A 100 2.85 -13.07 8.38
C PRO A 100 1.87 -14.26 8.24
N ARG A 101 0.73 -14.16 8.91
CA ARG A 101 -0.29 -15.21 8.82
C ARG A 101 -0.86 -15.28 7.41
N ARG A 102 -1.06 -16.51 6.92
CA ARG A 102 -1.66 -16.78 5.60
C ARG A 102 -2.91 -17.61 5.81
N PHE A 103 -3.97 -17.25 5.11
CA PHE A 103 -5.20 -18.02 5.09
C PHE A 103 -5.51 -18.40 3.63
N PRO A 104 -5.40 -19.69 3.26
CA PRO A 104 -5.71 -20.16 1.92
C PRO A 104 -7.21 -20.02 1.65
N MET A 105 -7.62 -18.93 1.02
CA MET A 105 -8.99 -18.70 0.61
C MET A 105 -9.10 -18.85 -0.91
N PRO A 106 -10.09 -19.62 -1.42
CA PRO A 106 -10.39 -19.63 -2.84
C PRO A 106 -10.78 -18.24 -3.33
N ARG A 107 -10.33 -17.87 -4.55
CA ARG A 107 -10.62 -16.54 -5.13
C ARG A 107 -12.11 -16.25 -5.18
N TRP A 108 -12.94 -17.19 -5.65
CA TRP A 108 -14.38 -17.00 -5.77
C TRP A 108 -15.06 -16.67 -4.44
N LEU A 109 -14.57 -17.26 -3.33
CA LEU A 109 -15.08 -17.00 -1.99
C LEU A 109 -14.67 -15.58 -1.52
N PHE A 110 -13.44 -15.17 -1.80
CA PHE A 110 -12.97 -13.81 -1.50
C PHE A 110 -13.77 -12.77 -2.30
N GLU A 111 -13.95 -13.00 -3.61
CA GLU A 111 -14.73 -12.13 -4.49
C GLU A 111 -16.21 -12.03 -4.08
N TRP A 112 -16.76 -13.08 -3.50
CA TRP A 112 -18.12 -13.07 -2.98
C TRP A 112 -18.28 -12.14 -1.77
N PHE A 113 -17.27 -12.07 -0.88
CA PHE A 113 -17.30 -11.22 0.32
C PHE A 113 -16.87 -9.77 0.05
N VAL A 114 -15.88 -9.56 -0.81
CA VAL A 114 -15.18 -8.27 -0.99
C VAL A 114 -15.52 -7.62 -2.33
N GLY A 115 -15.99 -8.40 -3.30
CA GLY A 115 -16.17 -7.96 -4.67
C GLY A 115 -14.99 -8.30 -5.58
N THR A 116 -15.13 -8.02 -6.86
CA THR A 116 -14.15 -8.41 -7.90
C THR A 116 -13.09 -7.34 -8.18
N ASP A 117 -13.26 -6.13 -7.65
CA ASP A 117 -12.44 -4.97 -8.02
C ASP A 117 -10.97 -5.15 -7.63
N GLU A 118 -10.70 -5.61 -6.39
CA GLU A 118 -9.34 -5.84 -5.92
C GLU A 118 -8.63 -6.93 -6.74
N THR A 119 -9.30 -8.05 -7.01
CA THR A 119 -8.72 -9.16 -7.77
C THR A 119 -8.49 -8.80 -9.23
N THR A 120 -9.35 -7.96 -9.79
CA THR A 120 -9.22 -7.39 -11.14
C THR A 120 -8.04 -6.42 -11.19
N MET A 121 -7.93 -5.53 -10.21
CA MET A 121 -6.79 -4.61 -10.07
C MET A 121 -5.47 -5.38 -9.96
N TRP A 122 -5.36 -6.40 -9.11
CA TRP A 122 -4.12 -7.18 -8.99
C TRP A 122 -3.73 -7.91 -10.28
N ARG A 123 -4.69 -8.42 -11.05
CA ARG A 123 -4.44 -9.01 -12.38
C ARG A 123 -4.00 -7.97 -13.39
N TRP A 124 -4.62 -6.79 -13.38
CA TRP A 124 -4.23 -5.68 -14.22
C TRP A 124 -2.79 -5.24 -13.90
N LEU A 125 -2.47 -5.09 -12.61
CA LEU A 125 -1.12 -4.78 -12.13
C LEU A 125 -0.08 -5.82 -12.58
N ARG A 126 -0.46 -7.09 -12.72
CA ARG A 126 0.41 -8.14 -13.26
C ARG A 126 0.74 -7.93 -14.74
N ALA A 127 -0.23 -7.46 -15.51
CA ALA A 127 -0.13 -7.34 -16.97
C ALA A 127 0.50 -6.01 -17.42
N ASN A 128 0.55 -5.01 -16.55
CA ASN A 128 0.97 -3.66 -16.91
C ASN A 128 2.22 -3.23 -16.12
N GLU A 129 3.12 -2.55 -16.79
CA GLU A 129 4.24 -1.87 -16.12
C GLU A 129 3.74 -0.56 -15.52
N ILE A 130 4.27 -0.21 -14.36
CA ILE A 130 3.92 0.99 -13.62
C ILE A 130 5.21 1.69 -13.24
N ASP A 131 5.22 2.99 -13.39
CA ASP A 131 6.31 3.82 -12.87
C ASP A 131 6.27 3.80 -11.34
N LEU A 132 7.38 3.35 -10.74
CA LEU A 132 7.56 3.19 -9.30
C LEU A 132 8.61 4.15 -8.75
N ASP A 133 8.83 5.29 -9.42
CA ASP A 133 9.79 6.29 -8.95
C ASP A 133 9.36 6.87 -7.59
N THR A 134 10.27 6.80 -6.62
CA THR A 134 10.05 7.35 -5.27
C THR A 134 10.46 8.82 -5.17
N ALA A 135 11.27 9.33 -6.10
CA ALA A 135 11.84 10.68 -6.04
C ALA A 135 10.78 11.79 -5.96
N PRO A 136 9.65 11.74 -6.70
CA PRO A 136 8.61 12.77 -6.58
C PRO A 136 7.99 12.85 -5.18
N THR A 137 7.77 11.69 -4.55
CA THR A 137 7.23 11.61 -3.19
C THR A 137 8.21 12.17 -2.17
N LEU A 138 9.47 11.73 -2.23
CA LEU A 138 10.52 12.14 -1.29
C LEU A 138 10.90 13.62 -1.45
N ALA A 139 10.78 14.20 -2.65
CA ALA A 139 10.96 15.63 -2.87
C ALA A 139 9.89 16.49 -2.19
N ILE A 140 8.68 15.92 -1.97
CA ILE A 140 7.59 16.61 -1.28
C ILE A 140 7.63 16.29 0.23
N HIS A 141 7.89 15.02 0.58
CA HIS A 141 7.90 14.53 1.95
C HIS A 141 9.11 13.60 2.18
N PRO A 142 10.29 14.17 2.51
CA PRO A 142 11.52 13.41 2.70
C PRO A 142 11.45 12.37 3.84
N GLU A 143 10.52 12.59 4.80
CA GLU A 143 10.31 11.71 5.96
C GLU A 143 9.27 10.60 5.71
N ALA A 144 8.80 10.43 4.46
CA ALA A 144 7.86 9.39 4.11
C ALA A 144 8.44 8.00 4.41
N LEU A 145 7.63 7.16 5.07
CA LEU A 145 8.10 5.90 5.65
C LEU A 145 8.34 4.82 4.60
N THR A 146 9.41 4.07 4.78
CA THR A 146 9.57 2.76 4.13
C THR A 146 8.71 1.70 4.80
N VAL A 147 8.43 0.59 4.12
CA VAL A 147 7.72 -0.58 4.69
C VAL A 147 8.36 -1.06 5.98
N ARG A 148 9.70 -1.05 6.05
CA ARG A 148 10.46 -1.47 7.24
C ARG A 148 10.24 -0.53 8.42
N GLU A 149 10.34 0.77 8.21
CA GLU A 149 10.16 1.78 9.26
C GLU A 149 8.73 1.79 9.76
N TRP A 150 7.77 1.73 8.83
CA TRP A 150 6.35 1.65 9.17
C TRP A 150 6.03 0.41 10.02
N LEU A 151 6.54 -0.78 9.66
CA LEU A 151 6.34 -1.99 10.45
C LEU A 151 6.99 -1.90 11.84
N ARG A 152 8.17 -1.29 11.95
CA ARG A 152 8.83 -1.05 13.26
C ARG A 152 7.98 -0.12 14.13
N ARG A 153 7.45 0.96 13.56
CA ARG A 153 6.56 1.90 14.25
C ARG A 153 5.28 1.20 14.71
N LYS A 154 4.64 0.40 13.85
CA LYS A 154 3.44 -0.39 14.20
C LYS A 154 3.72 -1.41 15.31
N LYS A 155 4.88 -2.07 15.30
CA LYS A 155 5.28 -2.99 16.39
C LYS A 155 5.44 -2.26 17.72
N ALA A 156 6.03 -1.08 17.72
CA ALA A 156 6.23 -0.27 18.93
C ALA A 156 4.89 0.22 19.51
N THR A 157 3.89 0.52 18.66
CA THR A 157 2.56 0.98 19.06
C THR A 157 1.56 -0.15 19.38
N GLY A 158 2.00 -1.42 19.33
CA GLY A 158 1.18 -2.56 19.72
C GLY A 158 0.39 -3.21 18.60
N VAL A 159 1.04 -3.70 17.54
CA VAL A 159 0.46 -4.81 16.75
C VAL A 159 0.14 -5.94 17.72
N PRO A 160 -1.11 -6.49 17.75
CA PRO A 160 -1.52 -7.42 18.80
C PRO A 160 -0.56 -8.61 18.89
N ARG A 161 0.16 -8.71 20.02
CA ARG A 161 0.88 -9.93 20.40
C ARG A 161 -0.14 -11.05 20.49
N ARG A 162 0.19 -12.21 19.94
CA ARG A 162 -0.54 -13.47 20.20
C ARG A 162 -0.73 -13.60 21.70
N PRO A 163 -1.94 -13.87 22.24
CA PRO A 163 -2.04 -14.40 23.58
C PRO A 163 -1.21 -15.68 23.63
N GLY A 164 -0.23 -15.71 24.50
CA GLY A 164 0.61 -16.88 24.72
C GLY A 164 -0.29 -18.08 24.98
N ARG A 165 -0.03 -19.21 24.31
CA ARG A 165 -0.52 -20.51 24.75
C ARG A 165 0.11 -20.72 26.14
N THR A 166 -0.68 -20.50 27.15
CA THR A 166 -0.37 -21.03 28.50
C THR A 166 -0.36 -22.54 28.36
N SER A 167 0.81 -23.14 28.41
CA SER A 167 0.96 -24.59 28.58
C SER A 167 0.46 -24.94 29.97
N ALA A 168 -0.68 -25.59 30.03
CA ALA A 168 -1.09 -26.39 31.17
C ALA A 168 -0.62 -27.84 30.91
#